data_34a6b09fc781d4d7ca937c269b91146d
#
_entry.id   34a6b09fc781d4d7ca937c269b91146d
#
_cell.length_a   1.000
_cell.length_b   1.000
_cell.length_c   1.000
_cell.angle_alpha   90.00
_cell.angle_beta   90.00
_cell.angle_gamma   90.00
#
_symmetry.space_group_name_H-M   'P 1'
#
loop_
_entity.id
_entity.type
_entity.pdbx_description
1 polymer ?
#
loop_
_entity_poly.entity_id
_entity_poly.type
_entity_poly.pdbx_seq_one_letter_code
_entity_poly.pdbx_strand_id
1 'polypeptide(L)'
;MIDRLVARILGLEVRLLACQARLNAHTDSEALHDLRTTVRRLRSLLRPLRGLPGVEQLETAASAVGTLTTPLRDREVLAAYLEQHGQVEAARRRRALMADAYPSVAGSPELGQLLMILDAFPRFIRAAQREGLLKGLRKRIEKRLDKQWKKLGEALRDPAHDRHRLRLLIKRVRYALEAYPELDRLPEAAMPRLKSAQGALGDWHDCWQWLARAEEEADLRACVPTWQRTMEKAEAKSDKVLDKLIASCFEKS
;
A
#
# COMPACT_ATOMS: atom_id res chain seq x y z
N MET A 1 1.86 11.96 21.84
CA MET A 1 1.21 11.23 20.74
C MET A 1 0.62 12.15 19.68
N ILE A 2 -0.25 13.09 20.04
CA ILE A 2 -0.92 13.99 19.09
C ILE A 2 0.09 14.82 18.30
N ASP A 3 1.11 15.39 18.95
CA ASP A 3 2.17 16.14 18.26
C ASP A 3 2.90 15.32 17.21
N ARG A 4 3.20 14.05 17.52
CA ARG A 4 3.80 13.11 16.56
C ARG A 4 2.86 12.80 15.40
N LEU A 5 1.56 12.66 15.67
CA LEU A 5 0.56 12.45 14.62
C LEU A 5 0.52 13.66 13.68
N VAL A 6 0.43 14.86 14.24
CA VAL A 6 0.44 16.11 13.46
C VAL A 6 1.73 16.23 12.64
N ALA A 7 2.88 16.03 13.25
CA ALA A 7 4.17 16.10 12.55
C ALA A 7 4.27 15.08 11.39
N ARG A 8 3.76 13.86 11.58
CA ARG A 8 3.71 12.86 10.51
C ARG A 8 2.78 13.27 9.37
N ILE A 9 1.63 13.84 9.68
CA ILE A 9 0.67 14.31 8.67
C ILE A 9 1.29 15.43 7.85
N LEU A 10 1.89 16.44 8.48
CA LEU A 10 2.60 17.52 7.79
C LEU A 10 3.76 16.98 6.92
N GLY A 11 4.54 16.02 7.42
CA GLY A 11 5.60 15.40 6.63
C GLY A 11 5.08 14.62 5.42
N LEU A 12 3.90 14.01 5.51
CA LEU A 12 3.26 13.33 4.37
C LEU A 12 2.70 14.33 3.37
N GLU A 13 2.16 15.45 3.83
CA GLU A 13 1.67 16.55 2.99
C GLU A 13 2.81 17.13 2.14
N VAL A 14 3.93 17.49 2.76
CA VAL A 14 5.12 17.99 2.04
C VAL A 14 5.59 16.99 0.96
N ARG A 15 5.58 15.70 1.28
CA ARG A 15 5.93 14.66 0.30
C ARG A 15 4.93 14.57 -0.85
N LEU A 16 3.63 14.71 -0.58
CA LEU A 16 2.60 14.68 -1.63
C LEU A 16 2.74 15.89 -2.56
N LEU A 17 2.99 17.08 -2.03
CA LEU A 17 3.26 18.29 -2.81
C LEU A 17 4.52 18.12 -3.68
N ALA A 18 5.60 17.57 -3.12
CA ALA A 18 6.81 17.28 -3.89
C ALA A 18 6.56 16.26 -5.00
N CYS A 19 5.78 15.20 -4.73
CA CYS A 19 5.41 14.21 -5.74
C CYS A 19 4.54 14.84 -6.85
N GLN A 20 3.58 15.70 -6.49
CA GLN A 20 2.76 16.44 -7.45
C GLN A 20 3.61 17.31 -8.39
N ALA A 21 4.55 18.07 -7.82
CA ALA A 21 5.47 18.91 -8.60
C ALA A 21 6.33 18.06 -9.57
N ARG A 22 6.88 16.93 -9.09
CA ARG A 22 7.69 16.01 -9.91
C ARG A 22 6.87 15.36 -11.03
N LEU A 23 5.64 14.94 -10.77
CA LEU A 23 4.72 14.41 -11.79
C LEU A 23 4.39 15.46 -12.84
N ASN A 24 4.11 16.68 -12.42
CA ASN A 24 3.77 17.78 -13.32
C ASN A 24 4.95 18.19 -14.20
N ALA A 25 6.18 18.16 -13.67
CA ALA A 25 7.40 18.51 -14.36
C ALA A 25 8.06 17.34 -15.11
N HIS A 26 7.50 16.13 -15.04
CA HIS A 26 8.08 14.90 -15.63
C HIS A 26 9.55 14.66 -15.24
N THR A 27 9.94 14.98 -14.01
CA THR A 27 11.34 14.96 -13.58
C THR A 27 11.93 13.56 -13.48
N ASP A 28 11.13 12.57 -13.10
CA ASP A 28 11.61 11.19 -12.91
C ASP A 28 10.47 10.16 -12.87
N SER A 29 10.81 8.90 -13.15
CA SER A 29 9.89 7.76 -13.20
C SER A 29 9.41 7.29 -11.82
N GLU A 30 10.05 7.71 -10.74
CA GLU A 30 9.69 7.29 -9.38
C GLU A 30 8.62 8.18 -8.73
N ALA A 31 8.29 9.33 -9.35
CA ALA A 31 7.34 10.28 -8.78
C ALA A 31 5.97 9.66 -8.48
N LEU A 32 5.44 8.82 -9.39
CA LEU A 32 4.18 8.10 -9.17
C LEU A 32 4.31 7.05 -8.06
N HIS A 33 5.42 6.32 -8.03
CA HIS A 33 5.69 5.36 -6.96
C HIS A 33 5.71 6.02 -5.59
N ASP A 34 6.39 7.15 -5.47
CA ASP A 34 6.49 7.92 -4.24
C ASP A 34 5.15 8.50 -3.81
N LEU A 35 4.36 9.03 -4.75
CA LEU A 35 2.99 9.49 -4.50
C LEU A 35 2.17 8.36 -3.87
N ARG A 36 2.11 7.20 -4.51
CA ARG A 36 1.35 6.05 -4.05
C ARG A 36 1.84 5.50 -2.71
N THR A 37 3.15 5.52 -2.50
CA THR A 37 3.76 5.11 -1.23
C THR A 37 3.37 6.07 -0.11
N THR A 38 3.35 7.38 -0.40
CA THR A 38 2.94 8.42 0.56
C THR A 38 1.45 8.33 0.88
N VAL A 39 0.59 8.17 -0.11
CA VAL A 39 -0.86 7.93 0.08
C VAL A 39 -1.11 6.66 0.91
N ARG A 40 -0.37 5.58 0.65
CA ARG A 40 -0.46 4.34 1.44
C ARG A 40 -0.05 4.55 2.89
N ARG A 41 1.03 5.30 3.16
CA ARG A 41 1.47 5.66 4.52
C ARG A 41 0.41 6.50 5.24
N LEU A 42 -0.18 7.48 4.56
CA LEU A 42 -1.28 8.30 5.09
C LEU A 42 -2.47 7.40 5.48
N ARG A 43 -2.96 6.56 4.58
CA ARG A 43 -4.07 5.64 4.86
C ARG A 43 -3.78 4.68 6.03
N SER A 44 -2.53 4.25 6.17
CA SER A 44 -2.12 3.38 7.27
C SER A 44 -2.10 4.12 8.61
N LEU A 45 -1.72 5.40 8.60
CA LEU A 45 -1.77 6.28 9.75
C LEU A 45 -3.23 6.59 10.16
N LEU A 46 -4.13 6.79 9.19
CA LEU A 46 -5.53 7.15 9.46
C LEU A 46 -6.39 5.97 9.91
N ARG A 47 -6.13 4.77 9.41
CA ARG A 47 -6.98 3.60 9.66
C ARG A 47 -7.25 3.29 11.13
N PRO A 48 -6.27 3.35 12.05
CA PRO A 48 -6.53 3.19 13.48
C PRO A 48 -7.28 4.38 14.12
N LEU A 49 -7.45 5.48 13.39
CA LEU A 49 -8.14 6.69 13.85
C LEU A 49 -9.61 6.76 13.41
N ARG A 50 -10.10 5.81 12.62
CA ARG A 50 -11.48 5.77 12.13
C ARG A 50 -12.49 5.99 13.26
N GLY A 51 -13.59 6.66 12.96
CA GLY A 51 -14.61 7.10 13.93
C GLY A 51 -14.19 8.31 14.76
N LEU A 52 -13.02 8.92 14.47
CA LEU A 52 -12.76 10.30 14.87
C LEU A 52 -13.28 11.25 13.79
N PRO A 53 -13.83 12.42 14.18
CA PRO A 53 -14.27 13.40 13.22
C PRO A 53 -13.17 13.74 12.18
N GLY A 54 -13.53 13.97 10.93
CA GLY A 54 -12.61 14.36 9.85
C GLY A 54 -11.72 13.25 9.29
N VAL A 55 -11.55 12.12 9.99
CA VAL A 55 -10.69 11.03 9.54
C VAL A 55 -11.25 10.31 8.33
N GLU A 56 -12.56 10.12 8.29
CA GLU A 56 -13.22 9.42 7.17
C GLU A 56 -13.14 10.21 5.87
N GLN A 57 -13.31 11.54 5.94
CA GLN A 57 -13.17 12.41 4.78
C GLN A 57 -11.74 12.34 4.20
N LEU A 58 -10.74 12.46 5.07
CA LEU A 58 -9.34 12.37 4.64
C LEU A 58 -8.99 10.98 4.10
N GLU A 59 -9.50 9.91 4.73
CA GLU A 59 -9.28 8.54 4.24
C GLU A 59 -9.95 8.29 2.89
N THR A 60 -11.15 8.84 2.68
CA THR A 60 -11.88 8.76 1.40
C THR A 60 -11.11 9.47 0.30
N ALA A 61 -10.64 10.70 0.54
CA ALA A 61 -9.83 11.44 -0.42
C ALA A 61 -8.52 10.71 -0.76
N ALA A 62 -7.82 10.20 0.26
CA ALA A 62 -6.62 9.38 0.05
C ALA A 62 -6.90 8.07 -0.70
N SER A 63 -8.09 7.49 -0.52
CA SER A 63 -8.52 6.30 -1.28
C SER A 63 -8.79 6.62 -2.74
N ALA A 64 -9.41 7.76 -3.04
CA ALA A 64 -9.69 8.21 -4.41
C ALA A 64 -8.38 8.35 -5.22
N VAL A 65 -7.36 9.03 -4.66
CA VAL A 65 -6.02 9.11 -5.29
C VAL A 65 -5.41 7.72 -5.48
N GLY A 66 -5.55 6.82 -4.51
CA GLY A 66 -5.09 5.44 -4.61
C GLY A 66 -5.74 4.69 -5.77
N THR A 67 -7.05 4.84 -5.95
CA THR A 67 -7.83 4.23 -7.05
C THR A 67 -7.44 4.80 -8.39
N LEU A 68 -7.37 6.12 -8.52
CA LEU A 68 -6.98 6.84 -9.73
C LEU A 68 -5.61 6.37 -10.25
N THR A 69 -4.64 6.20 -9.35
CA THR A 69 -3.25 5.90 -9.71
C THR A 69 -2.95 4.40 -9.84
N THR A 70 -3.86 3.50 -9.47
CA THR A 70 -3.62 2.04 -9.52
C THR A 70 -3.36 1.55 -10.94
N PRO A 71 -4.21 1.84 -11.94
CA PRO A 71 -4.01 1.33 -13.30
C PRO A 71 -2.69 1.81 -13.93
N LEU A 72 -2.29 3.05 -13.60
CA LEU A 72 -1.05 3.63 -14.12
C LEU A 72 0.17 2.92 -13.52
N ARG A 73 0.19 2.71 -12.21
CA ARG A 73 1.29 1.99 -11.54
C ARG A 73 1.40 0.54 -11.99
N ASP A 74 0.29 -0.14 -12.19
CA ASP A 74 0.28 -1.52 -12.69
C ASP A 74 0.87 -1.61 -14.11
N ARG A 75 0.65 -0.59 -14.95
CA ARG A 75 1.32 -0.49 -16.26
C ARG A 75 2.82 -0.23 -16.15
N GLU A 76 3.25 0.64 -15.22
CA GLU A 76 4.69 0.90 -14.98
C GLU A 76 5.42 -0.39 -14.57
N VAL A 77 4.84 -1.12 -13.61
CA VAL A 77 5.45 -2.37 -13.12
C VAL A 77 5.55 -3.39 -14.24
N LEU A 78 4.48 -3.55 -15.04
CA LEU A 78 4.50 -4.46 -16.18
C LEU A 78 5.49 -4.01 -17.26
N ALA A 79 5.53 -2.72 -17.59
CA ALA A 79 6.48 -2.20 -18.59
C ALA A 79 7.93 -2.41 -18.16
N ALA A 80 8.25 -2.16 -16.88
CA ALA A 80 9.58 -2.42 -16.33
C ALA A 80 9.95 -3.90 -16.37
N TYR A 81 9.03 -4.78 -16.02
CA TYR A 81 9.23 -6.22 -16.12
C TYR A 81 9.50 -6.68 -17.56
N LEU A 82 8.67 -6.23 -18.50
CA LEU A 82 8.80 -6.60 -19.91
C LEU A 82 10.15 -6.15 -20.48
N GLU A 83 10.60 -4.95 -20.15
CA GLU A 83 11.91 -4.44 -20.59
C GLU A 83 13.05 -5.29 -20.04
N GLN A 84 13.03 -5.62 -18.74
CA GLN A 84 14.04 -6.47 -18.10
C GLN A 84 14.09 -7.88 -18.69
N HIS A 85 13.00 -8.35 -19.33
CA HIS A 85 12.91 -9.67 -19.95
C HIS A 85 12.98 -9.64 -21.47
N GLY A 86 13.50 -8.56 -22.06
CA GLY A 86 13.75 -8.44 -23.49
C GLY A 86 12.51 -8.17 -24.37
N GLN A 87 11.34 -7.92 -23.73
CA GLN A 87 10.09 -7.60 -24.45
C GLN A 87 9.97 -6.09 -24.68
N VAL A 88 10.97 -5.51 -25.36
CA VAL A 88 11.18 -4.06 -25.47
C VAL A 88 10.01 -3.35 -26.15
N GLU A 89 9.44 -3.91 -27.23
CA GLU A 89 8.33 -3.30 -27.95
C GLU A 89 7.05 -3.28 -27.12
N ALA A 90 6.76 -4.36 -26.38
CA ALA A 90 5.62 -4.43 -25.49
C ALA A 90 5.77 -3.43 -24.32
N ALA A 91 6.98 -3.25 -23.81
CA ALA A 91 7.29 -2.24 -22.79
C ALA A 91 7.11 -0.81 -23.33
N ARG A 92 7.63 -0.51 -24.52
CA ARG A 92 7.53 0.80 -25.19
C ARG A 92 6.08 1.22 -25.40
N ARG A 93 5.23 0.31 -25.90
CA ARG A 93 3.79 0.59 -26.07
C ARG A 93 3.13 1.03 -24.78
N ARG A 94 3.42 0.34 -23.66
CA ARG A 94 2.85 0.69 -22.35
C ARG A 94 3.36 2.01 -21.82
N ARG A 95 4.62 2.33 -22.04
CA ARG A 95 5.19 3.63 -21.68
C ARG A 95 4.58 4.77 -22.47
N ALA A 96 4.37 4.58 -23.77
CA ALA A 96 3.72 5.59 -24.61
C ALA A 96 2.30 5.93 -24.11
N LEU A 97 1.54 4.93 -23.64
CA LEU A 97 0.21 5.15 -23.08
C LEU A 97 0.21 5.86 -21.71
N MET A 98 1.38 6.08 -21.11
CA MET A 98 1.50 6.72 -19.78
C MET A 98 2.01 8.16 -19.86
N ALA A 99 2.52 8.61 -21.00
CA ALA A 99 3.18 9.92 -21.11
C ALA A 99 2.28 11.08 -20.63
N ASP A 100 1.03 11.11 -21.05
CA ASP A 100 0.07 12.17 -20.68
C ASP A 100 -0.66 11.90 -19.34
N ALA A 101 -0.48 10.71 -18.78
CA ALA A 101 -1.18 10.34 -17.57
C ALA A 101 -0.57 10.96 -16.31
N TYR A 102 0.72 11.25 -16.30
CA TYR A 102 1.40 11.85 -15.14
C TYR A 102 0.92 13.26 -14.84
N PRO A 103 0.88 14.20 -15.82
CA PRO A 103 0.28 15.52 -15.59
C PRO A 103 -1.20 15.44 -15.24
N SER A 104 -1.93 14.51 -15.83
CA SER A 104 -3.35 14.29 -15.52
C SER A 104 -3.55 13.89 -14.05
N VAL A 105 -2.67 13.04 -13.50
CA VAL A 105 -2.69 12.71 -12.07
C VAL A 105 -2.33 13.93 -11.23
N ALA A 106 -1.29 14.69 -11.61
CA ALA A 106 -0.85 15.86 -10.85
C ALA A 106 -1.91 16.96 -10.78
N GLY A 107 -2.68 17.14 -11.85
CA GLY A 107 -3.79 18.11 -11.94
C GLY A 107 -5.17 17.55 -11.56
N SER A 108 -5.24 16.31 -11.07
CA SER A 108 -6.53 15.66 -10.82
C SER A 108 -7.30 16.30 -9.65
N PRO A 109 -8.64 16.37 -9.76
CA PRO A 109 -9.49 16.83 -8.65
C PRO A 109 -9.29 16.02 -7.37
N GLU A 110 -9.04 14.71 -7.49
CA GLU A 110 -8.82 13.81 -6.36
C GLU A 110 -7.56 14.19 -5.57
N LEU A 111 -6.46 14.49 -6.24
CA LEU A 111 -5.23 14.92 -5.59
C LEU A 111 -5.38 16.32 -4.99
N GLY A 112 -6.02 17.24 -5.71
CA GLY A 112 -6.32 18.58 -5.20
C GLY A 112 -7.18 18.53 -3.95
N GLN A 113 -8.26 17.72 -3.94
CA GLN A 113 -9.10 17.52 -2.77
C GLN A 113 -8.35 16.91 -1.59
N LEU A 114 -7.51 15.90 -1.84
CA LEU A 114 -6.68 15.30 -0.80
C LEU A 114 -5.78 16.33 -0.14
N LEU A 115 -5.08 17.14 -0.92
CA LEU A 115 -4.16 18.17 -0.41
C LEU A 115 -4.91 19.24 0.38
N MET A 116 -6.05 19.71 -0.11
CA MET A 116 -6.89 20.70 0.60
C MET A 116 -7.36 20.20 1.97
N ILE A 117 -7.85 18.95 2.05
CA ILE A 117 -8.29 18.37 3.32
C ILE A 117 -7.08 18.14 4.25
N LEU A 118 -5.95 17.74 3.69
CA LEU A 118 -4.74 17.43 4.45
C LEU A 118 -4.14 18.69 5.09
N ASP A 119 -4.10 19.81 4.38
CA ASP A 119 -3.68 21.12 4.90
C ASP A 119 -4.53 21.58 6.12
N ALA A 120 -5.84 21.37 6.05
CA ALA A 120 -6.74 21.73 7.14
C ALA A 120 -6.66 20.78 8.34
N PHE A 121 -6.25 19.52 8.13
CA PHE A 121 -6.35 18.45 9.11
C PHE A 121 -5.55 18.67 10.40
N PRO A 122 -4.32 19.21 10.41
CA PRO A 122 -3.57 19.53 11.63
C PRO A 122 -4.31 20.50 12.56
N ARG A 123 -4.93 21.53 12.00
CA ARG A 123 -5.74 22.51 12.75
C ARG A 123 -6.97 21.85 13.36
N PHE A 124 -7.62 20.99 12.57
CA PHE A 124 -8.78 20.22 12.99
C PHE A 124 -8.43 19.26 14.16
N ILE A 125 -7.35 18.52 14.08
CA ILE A 125 -6.88 17.63 15.15
C ILE A 125 -6.58 18.41 16.42
N ARG A 126 -5.99 19.60 16.32
CA ARG A 126 -5.74 20.48 17.47
C ARG A 126 -7.05 20.98 18.10
N ALA A 127 -8.04 21.34 17.32
CA ALA A 127 -9.36 21.69 17.83
C ALA A 127 -10.01 20.50 18.56
N ALA A 128 -10.04 19.32 17.94
CA ALA A 128 -10.55 18.09 18.55
C ALA A 128 -9.81 17.71 19.85
N GLN A 129 -8.52 18.04 19.97
CA GLN A 129 -7.76 17.86 21.20
C GLN A 129 -8.27 18.78 22.32
N ARG A 130 -8.46 20.08 22.02
CA ARG A 130 -8.99 21.06 23.00
C ARG A 130 -10.37 20.67 23.49
N GLU A 131 -11.22 20.17 22.62
CA GLU A 131 -12.59 19.67 22.95
C GLU A 131 -12.58 18.31 23.67
N GLY A 132 -11.42 17.72 23.92
CA GLY A 132 -11.30 16.45 24.62
C GLY A 132 -11.73 15.21 23.81
N LEU A 133 -12.02 15.34 22.52
CA LEU A 133 -12.47 14.26 21.64
C LEU A 133 -11.39 13.19 21.40
N LEU A 134 -10.14 13.51 21.70
CA LEU A 134 -8.99 12.61 21.53
C LEU A 134 -8.57 11.92 22.85
N LYS A 135 -9.39 12.02 23.91
CA LYS A 135 -9.12 11.29 25.16
C LYS A 135 -9.04 9.76 24.90
N GLY A 136 -8.03 9.13 25.46
CA GLY A 136 -7.81 7.67 25.28
C GLY A 136 -7.35 7.26 23.87
N LEU A 137 -6.95 8.19 22.99
CA LEU A 137 -6.53 7.92 21.62
C LEU A 137 -5.47 6.80 21.55
N ARG A 138 -4.45 6.83 22.41
CA ARG A 138 -3.41 5.80 22.45
C ARG A 138 -3.99 4.39 22.64
N LYS A 139 -4.82 4.19 23.66
CA LYS A 139 -5.48 2.90 23.94
C LYS A 139 -6.37 2.44 22.78
N ARG A 140 -7.05 3.38 22.11
CA ARG A 140 -7.89 3.09 20.95
C ARG A 140 -7.05 2.57 19.77
N ILE A 141 -5.90 3.19 19.51
CA ILE A 141 -4.99 2.76 18.45
C ILE A 141 -4.43 1.38 18.79
N GLU A 142 -3.88 1.19 20.00
CA GLU A 142 -3.35 -0.10 20.49
C GLU A 142 -4.38 -1.22 20.27
N LYS A 143 -5.60 -1.06 20.79
CA LYS A 143 -6.68 -2.05 20.61
C LYS A 143 -6.97 -2.39 19.13
N ARG A 144 -6.83 -1.42 18.21
CA ARG A 144 -7.04 -1.66 16.80
C ARG A 144 -5.86 -2.36 16.12
N LEU A 145 -4.64 -2.06 16.53
CA LEU A 145 -3.45 -2.79 16.08
C LEU A 145 -3.53 -4.25 16.53
N ASP A 146 -3.85 -4.51 17.80
CA ASP A 146 -4.03 -5.85 18.35
C ASP A 146 -5.12 -6.63 17.59
N LYS A 147 -6.25 -5.98 17.29
CA LYS A 147 -7.33 -6.59 16.51
C LYS A 147 -6.88 -6.97 15.09
N GLN A 148 -6.06 -6.13 14.46
CA GLN A 148 -5.53 -6.44 13.12
C GLN A 148 -4.56 -7.62 13.16
N TRP A 149 -3.70 -7.67 14.16
CA TRP A 149 -2.78 -8.78 14.39
C TRP A 149 -3.53 -10.10 14.64
N LYS A 150 -4.49 -10.09 15.56
CA LYS A 150 -5.35 -11.25 15.84
C LYS A 150 -6.05 -11.76 14.59
N LYS A 151 -6.65 -10.83 13.79
CA LYS A 151 -7.33 -11.19 12.54
C LYS A 151 -6.38 -11.81 11.51
N LEU A 152 -5.13 -11.37 11.45
CA LEU A 152 -4.11 -12.00 10.60
C LEU A 152 -3.82 -13.42 11.08
N GLY A 153 -3.61 -13.62 12.38
CA GLY A 153 -3.37 -14.95 12.96
C GLY A 153 -4.52 -15.94 12.74
N GLU A 154 -5.77 -15.46 12.82
CA GLU A 154 -6.95 -16.25 12.48
C GLU A 154 -6.97 -16.66 11.01
N ALA A 155 -6.67 -15.72 10.10
CA ALA A 155 -6.65 -15.98 8.65
C ALA A 155 -5.49 -16.91 8.24
N LEU A 156 -4.35 -16.86 8.92
CA LEU A 156 -3.21 -17.74 8.65
C LEU A 156 -3.47 -19.19 9.10
N ARG A 157 -4.38 -19.43 10.04
CA ARG A 157 -4.76 -20.78 10.50
C ARG A 157 -5.88 -21.43 9.68
N ASP A 158 -6.47 -20.69 8.76
CA ASP A 158 -7.53 -21.20 7.87
C ASP A 158 -6.86 -22.00 6.74
N PRO A 159 -7.04 -23.32 6.64
CA PRO A 159 -6.42 -24.15 5.61
C PRO A 159 -6.92 -23.84 4.20
N ALA A 160 -8.11 -23.22 4.09
CA ALA A 160 -8.69 -22.75 2.82
C ALA A 160 -8.39 -21.26 2.57
N HIS A 161 -7.26 -20.76 3.04
CA HIS A 161 -6.94 -19.36 2.94
C HIS A 161 -6.82 -18.85 1.49
N ASP A 162 -7.46 -17.71 1.25
CA ASP A 162 -7.30 -16.95 0.02
C ASP A 162 -5.98 -16.13 0.10
N ARG A 163 -5.01 -16.43 -0.78
CA ARG A 163 -3.71 -15.73 -0.85
C ARG A 163 -3.87 -14.22 -1.05
N HIS A 164 -4.86 -13.79 -1.83
CA HIS A 164 -5.13 -12.37 -2.02
C HIS A 164 -5.57 -11.70 -0.70
N ARG A 165 -6.46 -12.35 0.04
CA ARG A 165 -6.90 -11.88 1.37
C ARG A 165 -5.75 -11.82 2.37
N LEU A 166 -4.90 -12.86 2.43
CA LEU A 166 -3.71 -12.87 3.28
C LEU A 166 -2.73 -11.74 2.94
N ARG A 167 -2.46 -11.53 1.64
CA ARG A 167 -1.63 -10.41 1.17
C ARG A 167 -2.16 -9.06 1.68
N LEU A 168 -3.47 -8.83 1.60
CA LEU A 168 -4.08 -7.59 2.09
C LEU A 168 -3.96 -7.45 3.62
N LEU A 169 -4.14 -8.52 4.38
CA LEU A 169 -4.00 -8.50 5.84
C LEU A 169 -2.55 -8.26 6.26
N ILE A 170 -1.60 -8.95 5.67
CA ILE A 170 -0.16 -8.77 5.92
C ILE A 170 0.27 -7.33 5.61
N LYS A 171 -0.13 -6.78 4.45
CA LYS A 171 0.14 -5.37 4.11
C LYS A 171 -0.45 -4.41 5.14
N ARG A 172 -1.67 -4.66 5.62
CA ARG A 172 -2.34 -3.82 6.63
C ARG A 172 -1.59 -3.81 7.94
N VAL A 173 -1.22 -4.99 8.44
CA VAL A 173 -0.48 -5.12 9.70
C VAL A 173 0.89 -4.46 9.57
N ARG A 174 1.66 -4.81 8.55
CA ARG A 174 3.01 -4.26 8.35
C ARG A 174 3.02 -2.74 8.28
N TYR A 175 2.13 -2.15 7.48
CA TYR A 175 2.08 -0.69 7.35
C TYR A 175 1.50 0.01 8.59
N ALA A 176 0.67 -0.67 9.37
CA ALA A 176 0.20 -0.13 10.65
C ALA A 176 1.34 -0.07 11.67
N LEU A 177 2.20 -1.08 11.73
CA LEU A 177 3.40 -1.08 12.57
C LEU A 177 4.39 0.03 12.15
N GLU A 178 4.60 0.21 10.85
CA GLU A 178 5.42 1.32 10.33
C GLU A 178 4.83 2.71 10.67
N ALA A 179 3.49 2.80 10.73
CA ALA A 179 2.82 4.05 11.09
C ALA A 179 2.85 4.35 12.60
N TYR A 180 2.99 3.34 13.45
CA TYR A 180 2.96 3.46 14.91
C TYR A 180 4.06 2.63 15.57
N PRO A 181 5.34 2.86 15.24
CA PRO A 181 6.45 2.06 15.78
C PRO A 181 6.57 2.15 17.31
N GLU A 182 6.11 3.26 17.90
CA GLU A 182 6.09 3.44 19.36
C GLU A 182 5.01 2.62 20.07
N LEU A 183 4.14 1.96 19.35
CA LEU A 183 3.08 1.07 19.87
C LEU A 183 3.30 -0.38 19.43
N ASP A 184 4.42 -0.67 18.79
CA ASP A 184 4.78 -2.04 18.40
C ASP A 184 5.09 -2.87 19.66
N ARG A 185 4.33 -3.96 19.83
CA ARG A 185 4.47 -4.93 20.92
C ARG A 185 4.57 -6.35 20.39
N LEU A 186 4.77 -6.48 19.09
CA LEU A 186 4.84 -7.78 18.44
C LEU A 186 6.22 -8.44 18.66
N PRO A 187 6.32 -9.75 18.44
CA PRO A 187 7.61 -10.43 18.47
C PRO A 187 8.62 -9.75 17.53
N GLU A 188 9.88 -9.72 17.92
CA GLU A 188 10.96 -9.11 17.13
C GLU A 188 11.02 -9.67 15.70
N ALA A 189 10.72 -10.96 15.54
CA ALA A 189 10.64 -11.63 14.24
C ALA A 189 9.48 -11.14 13.34
N ALA A 190 8.47 -10.47 13.89
CA ALA A 190 7.23 -10.15 13.16
C ALA A 190 7.49 -9.26 11.92
N MET A 191 8.21 -8.17 12.06
CA MET A 191 8.45 -7.24 10.96
C MET A 191 9.23 -7.87 9.80
N PRO A 192 10.39 -8.56 10.02
CA PRO A 192 11.09 -9.28 8.96
C PRO A 192 10.23 -10.35 8.28
N ARG A 193 9.44 -11.12 9.05
CA ARG A 193 8.55 -12.15 8.51
C ARG A 193 7.42 -11.57 7.68
N LEU A 194 6.78 -10.49 8.13
CA LEU A 194 5.76 -9.77 7.37
C LEU A 194 6.29 -9.19 6.06
N LYS A 195 7.52 -8.65 6.05
CA LYS A 195 8.19 -8.17 4.83
C LYS A 195 8.42 -9.29 3.84
N SER A 196 8.95 -10.43 4.31
CA SER A 196 9.19 -11.61 3.48
C SER A 196 7.90 -12.16 2.88
N ALA A 197 6.85 -12.31 3.69
CA ALA A 197 5.54 -12.79 3.26
C ALA A 197 4.89 -11.82 2.25
N GLN A 198 4.98 -10.52 2.49
CA GLN A 198 4.48 -9.52 1.54
C GLN A 198 5.21 -9.57 0.20
N GLY A 199 6.52 -9.79 0.18
CA GLY A 199 7.29 -9.93 -1.06
C GLY A 199 6.84 -11.15 -1.84
N ALA A 200 6.83 -12.34 -1.22
CA ALA A 200 6.44 -13.59 -1.87
C ALA A 200 5.00 -13.53 -2.45
N LEU A 201 4.04 -13.05 -1.65
CA LEU A 201 2.66 -12.84 -2.11
C LEU A 201 2.52 -11.71 -3.14
N GLY A 202 3.48 -10.78 -3.19
CA GLY A 202 3.59 -9.76 -4.22
C GLY A 202 3.96 -10.38 -5.57
N ASP A 203 5.03 -11.17 -5.60
CA ASP A 203 5.52 -11.88 -6.79
C ASP A 203 4.40 -12.75 -7.41
N TRP A 204 3.67 -13.51 -6.58
CA TRP A 204 2.53 -14.30 -7.00
C TRP A 204 1.41 -13.44 -7.61
N HIS A 205 1.04 -12.35 -6.93
CA HIS A 205 -0.06 -11.48 -7.35
C HIS A 205 0.23 -10.76 -8.67
N ASP A 206 1.47 -10.33 -8.87
CA ASP A 206 1.87 -9.65 -10.09
C ASP A 206 1.76 -10.63 -11.29
N CYS A 207 2.23 -11.88 -11.15
CA CYS A 207 2.04 -12.91 -12.18
C CYS A 207 0.56 -13.19 -12.46
N TRP A 208 -0.26 -13.29 -11.41
CA TRP A 208 -1.71 -13.50 -11.54
C TRP A 208 -2.37 -12.36 -12.34
N GLN A 209 -2.03 -11.11 -12.04
CA GLN A 209 -2.55 -9.96 -12.78
C GLN A 209 -2.08 -9.93 -14.23
N TRP A 210 -0.83 -10.30 -14.51
CA TRP A 210 -0.30 -10.30 -15.85
C TRP A 210 -0.89 -11.41 -16.71
N LEU A 211 -1.15 -12.58 -16.15
CA LEU A 211 -1.84 -13.67 -16.84
C LEU A 211 -3.26 -13.25 -17.24
N ALA A 212 -4.01 -12.61 -16.33
CA ALA A 212 -5.33 -12.08 -16.66
C ALA A 212 -5.28 -11.05 -17.79
N ARG A 213 -4.26 -10.16 -17.81
CA ARG A 213 -4.06 -9.19 -18.91
C ARG A 213 -3.72 -9.84 -20.24
N ALA A 214 -2.98 -10.95 -20.25
CA ALA A 214 -2.61 -11.65 -21.47
C ALA A 214 -3.82 -12.29 -22.20
N GLU A 215 -4.95 -12.44 -21.53
CA GLU A 215 -6.22 -12.85 -22.15
C GLU A 215 -6.74 -11.74 -23.09
N GLU A 216 -6.56 -10.48 -22.71
CA GLU A 216 -7.05 -9.31 -23.42
C GLU A 216 -5.99 -8.69 -24.36
N GLU A 217 -4.70 -8.72 -23.97
CA GLU A 217 -3.57 -8.07 -24.66
C GLU A 217 -2.73 -9.11 -25.42
N ALA A 218 -2.95 -9.23 -26.73
CA ALA A 218 -2.34 -10.27 -27.57
C ALA A 218 -0.81 -10.26 -27.60
N ASP A 219 -0.17 -9.08 -27.42
CA ASP A 219 1.29 -8.93 -27.39
C ASP A 219 1.94 -9.51 -26.11
N LEU A 220 1.14 -9.87 -25.11
CA LEU A 220 1.59 -10.51 -23.88
C LEU A 220 1.55 -12.05 -23.93
N ARG A 221 0.91 -12.64 -24.94
CA ARG A 221 0.72 -14.11 -25.04
C ARG A 221 2.04 -14.88 -25.04
N ALA A 222 3.09 -14.31 -25.63
CA ALA A 222 4.42 -14.92 -25.62
C ALA A 222 5.03 -15.06 -24.19
N CYS A 223 4.57 -14.25 -23.25
CA CYS A 223 5.05 -14.28 -21.86
C CYS A 223 4.32 -15.33 -20.98
N VAL A 224 3.13 -15.79 -21.40
CA VAL A 224 2.24 -16.67 -20.61
C VAL A 224 2.95 -17.91 -20.06
N PRO A 225 3.71 -18.71 -20.86
CA PRO A 225 4.35 -19.91 -20.34
C PRO A 225 5.40 -19.61 -19.25
N THR A 226 6.06 -18.46 -19.35
CA THR A 226 7.05 -18.01 -18.36
C THR A 226 6.35 -17.56 -17.08
N TRP A 227 5.26 -16.79 -17.20
CA TRP A 227 4.50 -16.31 -16.05
C TRP A 227 3.80 -17.44 -15.29
N GLN A 228 3.28 -18.46 -15.98
CA GLN A 228 2.70 -19.63 -15.32
C GLN A 228 3.74 -20.34 -14.45
N ARG A 229 4.93 -20.66 -15.00
CA ARG A 229 6.02 -21.25 -14.24
C ARG A 229 6.52 -20.39 -13.08
N THR A 230 6.52 -19.07 -13.27
CA THR A 230 6.92 -18.12 -12.22
C THR A 230 5.87 -18.06 -11.13
N MET A 231 4.59 -18.11 -11.47
CA MET A 231 3.48 -18.15 -10.53
C MET A 231 3.52 -19.40 -9.65
N GLU A 232 3.73 -20.60 -10.23
CA GLU A 232 3.88 -21.85 -9.48
C GLU A 232 5.03 -21.79 -8.45
N LYS A 233 6.18 -21.22 -8.86
CA LYS A 233 7.32 -21.01 -7.95
C LYS A 233 7.00 -20.00 -6.85
N ALA A 234 6.27 -18.93 -7.19
CA ALA A 234 5.86 -17.91 -6.24
C ALA A 234 4.81 -18.45 -5.25
N GLU A 235 3.94 -19.36 -5.66
CA GLU A 235 3.01 -20.08 -4.78
C GLU A 235 3.77 -20.91 -3.75
N ALA A 236 4.65 -21.80 -4.19
CA ALA A 236 5.45 -22.64 -3.31
C ALA A 236 6.35 -21.82 -2.35
N LYS A 237 6.91 -20.70 -2.84
CA LYS A 237 7.65 -19.75 -2.01
C LYS A 237 6.76 -19.08 -0.96
N SER A 238 5.55 -18.69 -1.36
CA SER A 238 4.58 -18.03 -0.47
C SER A 238 4.18 -18.94 0.69
N ASP A 239 3.87 -20.22 0.39
CA ASP A 239 3.48 -21.18 1.42
C ASP A 239 4.61 -21.37 2.45
N LYS A 240 5.85 -21.60 2.00
CA LYS A 240 7.02 -21.72 2.90
C LYS A 240 7.25 -20.49 3.78
N VAL A 241 6.97 -19.30 3.26
CA VAL A 241 7.17 -18.05 4.01
C VAL A 241 6.02 -17.81 4.99
N LEU A 242 4.80 -18.20 4.62
CA LEU A 242 3.64 -18.14 5.51
C LEU A 242 3.80 -19.11 6.68
N ASP A 243 4.26 -20.35 6.44
CA ASP A 243 4.58 -21.32 7.50
C ASP A 243 5.61 -20.76 8.51
N LYS A 244 6.68 -20.13 7.98
CA LYS A 244 7.67 -19.47 8.83
C LYS A 244 7.11 -18.29 9.64
N LEU A 245 6.14 -17.55 9.08
CA LEU A 245 5.45 -16.47 9.80
C LEU A 245 4.59 -17.06 10.93
N ILE A 246 3.85 -18.13 10.65
CA ILE A 246 3.03 -18.82 11.66
C ILE A 246 3.91 -19.34 12.79
N ALA A 247 4.92 -20.14 12.49
CA ALA A 247 5.81 -20.75 13.47
C ALA A 247 6.51 -19.70 14.36
N SER A 248 6.99 -18.60 13.76
CA SER A 248 7.75 -17.59 14.50
C SER A 248 6.90 -16.61 15.32
N CYS A 249 5.61 -16.42 14.96
CA CYS A 249 4.82 -15.32 15.52
C CYS A 249 3.46 -15.71 16.08
N PHE A 250 2.94 -16.91 15.76
CA PHE A 250 1.57 -17.29 16.09
C PHE A 250 1.48 -18.69 16.75
N GLU A 251 2.51 -19.51 16.68
CA GLU A 251 2.64 -20.70 17.51
C GLU A 251 3.22 -20.29 18.86
N LYS A 252 2.55 -20.65 19.95
CA LYS A 252 3.08 -20.44 21.29
C LYS A 252 4.31 -21.32 21.48
N SER A 253 5.44 -20.72 21.82
CA SER A 253 6.53 -21.44 22.50
C SER A 253 6.04 -22.01 23.81
#